data_2b708fb1978368a5f0200a3548941395
#
_entry.id   2b708fb1978368a5f0200a3548941395
#
_cell.length_a   1.000
_cell.length_b   1.000
_cell.length_c   1.000
_cell.angle_alpha   90.00
_cell.angle_beta   90.00
_cell.angle_gamma   90.00
#
_symmetry.space_group_name_H-M   'P 1'
#
loop_
_entity.id
_entity.type
_entity.pdbx_description
1 polymer ?
#
loop_
_entity_poly.entity_id
_entity_poly.type
_entity_poly.pdbx_seq_one_letter_code
_entity_poly.pdbx_strand_id
1 'polypeptide(L)'
;MTTRRLFLAALPAALVSACARPPAPPIVMRTAEPPPAPPPIPPLPARYGAITDEPYPVPAVPEGVVPPRFWRQEVDNPYPDMAEGDLTVDPDDGYLHLALPGGRALRYGVGTGAAAYDWSGTARLQFRRRWPRWKAPDSMIERRPEFAPYSVANGGMDPGPGNPLGARALYLFQNGEDTLYRIHGACEPQYVGKAVSSGCVRMLDQDVIDLHDRVRDGVTVTVLPSVRPARLETVW
;
A
#
# COMPACT_ATOMS: atom_id res chain seq x y z
N MET A 1 -18.93 109.61 15.54
CA MET A 1 -18.91 109.03 16.82
C MET A 1 -19.17 107.54 16.75
N THR A 2 -18.14 106.77 16.78
CA THR A 2 -18.19 105.33 16.41
C THR A 2 -17.87 104.47 17.67
N THR A 3 -18.82 103.71 18.14
CA THR A 3 -18.68 102.88 19.30
C THR A 3 -18.26 101.43 18.85
N ARG A 4 -17.06 101.10 19.25
CA ARG A 4 -16.50 99.75 19.04
C ARG A 4 -17.06 98.72 20.04
N ARG A 5 -17.78 97.69 19.61
CA ARG A 5 -18.21 96.59 20.44
C ARG A 5 -17.15 95.48 20.42
N LEU A 6 -16.56 95.15 21.56
CA LEU A 6 -15.71 93.97 21.68
C LEU A 6 -16.60 92.74 21.91
N PHE A 7 -16.38 91.73 21.10
CA PHE A 7 -16.92 90.41 21.30
C PHE A 7 -15.84 89.52 21.99
N LEU A 8 -16.17 89.10 23.23
CA LEU A 8 -15.42 88.04 23.90
C LEU A 8 -15.90 86.68 23.33
N ALA A 9 -14.99 85.98 22.74
CA ALA A 9 -15.23 84.56 22.37
C ALA A 9 -14.75 83.66 23.49
N ALA A 10 -15.71 82.92 24.11
CA ALA A 10 -15.42 81.89 25.11
C ALA A 10 -15.16 80.59 24.38
N LEU A 11 -13.94 79.99 24.51
CA LEU A 11 -13.62 78.66 24.05
C LEU A 11 -14.13 77.64 25.13
N PRO A 12 -14.81 76.56 24.66
CA PRO A 12 -15.11 75.45 25.56
C PRO A 12 -13.89 74.52 25.64
N ALA A 13 -13.44 74.28 26.86
CA ALA A 13 -12.42 73.25 27.18
C ALA A 13 -13.01 71.85 27.04
N ALA A 14 -12.60 71.12 26.03
CA ALA A 14 -12.97 69.73 25.88
C ALA A 14 -12.10 68.84 26.81
N LEU A 15 -12.74 68.25 27.79
CA LEU A 15 -12.13 67.29 28.71
C LEU A 15 -11.96 65.94 27.86
N VAL A 16 -10.73 65.60 27.46
CA VAL A 16 -10.38 64.31 26.88
C VAL A 16 -10.25 63.30 28.02
N SER A 17 -11.31 62.52 28.24
CA SER A 17 -11.27 61.38 29.17
C SER A 17 -10.44 60.25 28.53
N ALA A 18 -9.19 60.09 28.95
CA ALA A 18 -8.34 58.99 28.57
C ALA A 18 -8.83 57.70 29.26
N CYS A 19 -9.59 56.87 28.55
CA CYS A 19 -9.90 55.49 28.99
C CYS A 19 -8.60 54.69 29.04
N ALA A 20 -7.99 54.56 30.17
CA ALA A 20 -6.88 53.64 30.41
C ALA A 20 -7.39 52.22 30.29
N ARG A 21 -6.98 51.55 29.21
CA ARG A 21 -7.27 50.12 28.99
C ARG A 21 -6.48 49.30 30.01
N PRO A 22 -7.13 48.41 30.79
CA PRO A 22 -6.39 47.60 31.74
C PRO A 22 -5.36 46.71 30.98
N PRO A 23 -4.19 46.44 31.57
CA PRO A 23 -3.18 45.63 30.96
C PRO A 23 -3.77 44.23 30.69
N ALA A 24 -3.52 43.70 29.47
CA ALA A 24 -3.95 42.38 29.11
C ALA A 24 -3.30 41.34 30.05
N PRO A 25 -4.05 40.32 30.49
CA PRO A 25 -3.47 39.27 31.33
C PRO A 25 -2.31 38.59 30.60
N PRO A 26 -1.26 38.16 31.32
CA PRO A 26 -0.14 37.46 30.68
C PRO A 26 -0.61 36.23 29.96
N ILE A 27 -0.23 36.10 28.69
CA ILE A 27 -0.48 34.90 27.90
C ILE A 27 0.40 33.78 28.49
N VAL A 28 -0.20 32.95 29.35
CA VAL A 28 0.44 31.70 29.78
C VAL A 28 0.47 30.79 28.59
N MET A 29 1.60 30.70 27.91
CA MET A 29 1.85 29.66 26.93
C MET A 29 1.78 28.31 27.66
N ARG A 30 0.65 27.59 27.52
CA ARG A 30 0.62 26.19 27.88
C ARG A 30 1.60 25.48 26.95
N THR A 31 2.71 25.05 27.51
CA THR A 31 3.58 24.08 26.82
C THR A 31 2.71 22.87 26.49
N ALA A 32 2.45 22.63 25.20
CA ALA A 32 1.71 21.47 24.80
C ALA A 32 2.45 20.24 25.34
N GLU A 33 1.74 19.42 26.10
CA GLU A 33 2.28 18.12 26.53
C GLU A 33 2.70 17.34 25.30
N PRO A 34 3.92 16.78 25.24
CA PRO A 34 4.35 16.00 24.08
C PRO A 34 3.34 14.87 23.84
N PRO A 35 2.99 14.58 22.58
CA PRO A 35 2.06 13.51 22.29
C PRO A 35 2.55 12.20 22.93
N PRO A 36 1.63 11.34 23.43
CA PRO A 36 2.01 10.08 24.04
C PRO A 36 2.85 9.25 23.05
N ALA A 37 3.88 8.60 23.57
CA ALA A 37 4.74 7.73 22.76
C ALA A 37 3.88 6.69 22.05
N PRO A 38 4.16 6.41 20.76
CA PRO A 38 3.43 5.36 20.03
C PRO A 38 3.55 4.03 20.79
N PRO A 39 2.50 3.20 20.77
CA PRO A 39 2.55 1.90 21.43
C PRO A 39 3.70 1.06 20.86
N PRO A 40 4.35 0.21 21.67
CA PRO A 40 5.42 -0.65 21.21
C PRO A 40 4.91 -1.58 20.09
N ILE A 41 5.74 -1.76 19.05
CA ILE A 41 5.43 -2.69 17.95
C ILE A 41 5.45 -4.12 18.55
N PRO A 42 4.39 -4.93 18.37
CA PRO A 42 4.38 -6.28 18.85
C PRO A 42 5.44 -7.14 18.13
N PRO A 43 5.91 -8.26 18.71
CA PRO A 43 6.84 -9.16 18.06
C PRO A 43 6.24 -9.75 16.78
N LEU A 44 7.09 -9.97 15.78
CA LEU A 44 6.67 -10.53 14.49
C LEU A 44 6.07 -11.94 14.72
N PRO A 45 4.88 -12.26 14.16
CA PRO A 45 4.30 -13.59 14.27
C PRO A 45 5.20 -14.68 13.70
N ALA A 46 5.24 -15.84 14.37
CA ALA A 46 6.10 -16.98 13.99
C ALA A 46 5.92 -17.46 12.54
N ARG A 47 4.74 -17.24 11.92
CA ARG A 47 4.47 -17.56 10.52
C ARG A 47 5.34 -16.80 9.52
N TYR A 48 6.04 -15.75 9.94
CA TYR A 48 6.99 -14.98 9.14
C TYR A 48 8.45 -15.42 9.36
N GLY A 49 8.66 -16.50 10.10
CA GLY A 49 9.96 -17.16 10.22
C GLY A 49 10.47 -17.72 8.89
N ALA A 50 11.70 -18.22 8.91
CA ALA A 50 12.26 -18.90 7.74
C ALA A 50 11.50 -20.19 7.44
N ILE A 51 11.34 -20.50 6.13
CA ILE A 51 10.76 -21.77 5.64
C ILE A 51 11.89 -22.56 4.99
N THR A 52 12.17 -23.75 5.51
CA THR A 52 13.31 -24.58 5.09
C THR A 52 12.91 -25.90 4.43
N ASP A 53 11.65 -26.23 4.43
CA ASP A 53 11.06 -27.45 3.84
C ASP A 53 10.54 -27.23 2.39
N GLU A 54 10.77 -26.06 1.82
CA GLU A 54 10.55 -25.76 0.41
C GLU A 54 11.77 -26.13 -0.44
N PRO A 55 11.64 -26.38 -1.77
CA PRO A 55 12.76 -26.66 -2.66
C PRO A 55 13.90 -25.63 -2.61
N TYR A 56 13.55 -24.38 -2.31
CA TYR A 56 14.51 -23.31 -2.06
C TYR A 56 14.14 -22.60 -0.74
N PRO A 57 15.14 -22.27 0.08
CA PRO A 57 14.88 -21.67 1.38
C PRO A 57 14.22 -20.28 1.24
N VAL A 58 13.21 -20.04 2.04
CA VAL A 58 12.59 -18.72 2.19
C VAL A 58 13.13 -18.09 3.47
N PRO A 59 13.84 -16.97 3.39
CA PRO A 59 14.39 -16.32 4.58
C PRO A 59 13.28 -15.76 5.49
N ALA A 60 13.56 -15.66 6.78
CA ALA A 60 12.64 -15.00 7.72
C ALA A 60 12.47 -13.51 7.34
N VAL A 61 11.27 -13.01 7.56
CA VAL A 61 11.01 -11.55 7.44
C VAL A 61 11.73 -10.86 8.61
N PRO A 62 12.52 -9.80 8.36
CA PRO A 62 13.18 -9.05 9.44
C PRO A 62 12.15 -8.38 10.36
N GLU A 63 12.42 -8.42 11.68
CA GLU A 63 11.56 -7.76 12.65
C GLU A 63 11.50 -6.23 12.44
N GLY A 64 10.32 -5.66 12.68
CA GLY A 64 10.09 -4.21 12.59
C GLY A 64 10.02 -3.64 11.18
N VAL A 65 10.31 -4.42 10.13
CA VAL A 65 10.30 -3.92 8.73
C VAL A 65 8.89 -3.83 8.18
N VAL A 66 8.05 -4.86 8.42
CA VAL A 66 6.65 -4.87 7.97
C VAL A 66 5.75 -4.36 9.09
N PRO A 67 5.05 -3.23 8.91
CA PRO A 67 4.12 -2.73 9.92
C PRO A 67 3.02 -3.75 10.26
N PRO A 68 2.62 -3.88 11.54
CA PRO A 68 1.64 -4.89 11.98
C PRO A 68 0.32 -4.89 11.23
N ARG A 69 -0.12 -3.73 10.72
CA ARG A 69 -1.35 -3.62 9.92
C ARG A 69 -1.30 -4.44 8.63
N PHE A 70 -0.12 -4.71 8.09
CA PHE A 70 0.08 -5.49 6.86
C PHE A 70 0.36 -6.97 7.13
N TRP A 71 0.43 -7.40 8.38
CA TRP A 71 0.53 -8.82 8.68
C TRP A 71 -0.76 -9.52 8.29
N ARG A 72 -0.63 -10.76 7.81
CA ARG A 72 -1.78 -11.59 7.49
C ARG A 72 -2.68 -11.77 8.71
N GLN A 73 -3.95 -11.45 8.56
CA GLN A 73 -4.94 -11.53 9.64
C GLN A 73 -6.34 -11.72 9.08
N GLU A 74 -7.18 -12.41 9.85
CA GLU A 74 -8.60 -12.52 9.57
C GLU A 74 -9.33 -11.25 10.00
N VAL A 75 -10.19 -10.74 9.13
CA VAL A 75 -10.97 -9.51 9.32
C VAL A 75 -12.43 -9.73 8.88
N ASP A 76 -13.32 -8.82 9.22
CA ASP A 76 -14.63 -8.75 8.55
C ASP A 76 -14.40 -8.45 7.06
N ASN A 77 -15.16 -9.14 6.18
CA ASN A 77 -15.00 -8.93 4.75
C ASN A 77 -15.51 -7.53 4.35
N PRO A 78 -14.63 -6.62 3.89
CA PRO A 78 -15.07 -5.29 3.46
C PRO A 78 -15.81 -5.29 2.12
N TYR A 79 -15.86 -6.44 1.44
CA TYR A 79 -16.49 -6.62 0.13
C TYR A 79 -17.58 -7.69 0.23
N PRO A 80 -18.80 -7.35 0.72
CA PRO A 80 -19.83 -8.35 1.05
C PRO A 80 -20.34 -9.14 -0.16
N ASP A 81 -20.15 -8.63 -1.38
CA ASP A 81 -20.60 -9.28 -2.62
C ASP A 81 -19.58 -10.31 -3.16
N MET A 82 -18.42 -10.48 -2.50
CA MET A 82 -17.45 -11.54 -2.87
C MET A 82 -18.02 -12.91 -2.59
N ALA A 83 -17.92 -13.81 -3.56
CA ALA A 83 -18.14 -15.23 -3.29
C ALA A 83 -17.00 -15.82 -2.45
N GLU A 84 -17.31 -16.83 -1.65
CA GLU A 84 -16.29 -17.54 -0.87
C GLU A 84 -15.19 -18.10 -1.78
N GLY A 85 -13.95 -17.84 -1.43
CA GLY A 85 -12.75 -18.23 -2.19
C GLY A 85 -12.30 -17.21 -3.23
N ASP A 86 -13.10 -16.20 -3.55
CA ASP A 86 -12.70 -15.12 -4.46
C ASP A 86 -11.69 -14.17 -3.81
N LEU A 87 -10.97 -13.44 -4.64
CA LEU A 87 -9.93 -12.52 -4.24
C LEU A 87 -10.28 -11.09 -4.64
N THR A 88 -10.03 -10.13 -3.76
CA THR A 88 -10.04 -8.70 -4.10
C THR A 88 -8.71 -8.06 -3.72
N VAL A 89 -8.10 -7.35 -4.66
CA VAL A 89 -6.90 -6.55 -4.46
C VAL A 89 -7.29 -5.09 -4.40
N ASP A 90 -6.91 -4.43 -3.30
CA ASP A 90 -7.01 -2.99 -3.13
C ASP A 90 -5.59 -2.40 -3.23
N PRO A 91 -5.25 -1.79 -4.38
CA PRO A 91 -3.92 -1.23 -4.58
C PRO A 91 -3.66 0.01 -3.72
N ASP A 92 -4.71 0.77 -3.40
CA ASP A 92 -4.58 2.01 -2.64
C ASP A 92 -4.31 1.77 -1.16
N ASP A 93 -4.92 0.75 -0.59
CA ASP A 93 -4.70 0.37 0.81
C ASP A 93 -3.56 -0.65 0.97
N GLY A 94 -3.09 -1.25 -0.13
CA GLY A 94 -1.99 -2.22 -0.14
C GLY A 94 -2.39 -3.57 0.44
N TYR A 95 -3.61 -4.02 0.14
CA TYR A 95 -4.15 -5.28 0.65
C TYR A 95 -4.69 -6.19 -0.45
N LEU A 96 -4.59 -7.49 -0.18
CA LEU A 96 -5.34 -8.55 -0.85
C LEU A 96 -6.24 -9.22 0.17
N HIS A 97 -7.51 -9.41 -0.19
CA HIS A 97 -8.51 -10.09 0.63
C HIS A 97 -8.93 -11.39 -0.04
N LEU A 98 -8.89 -12.49 0.70
CA LEU A 98 -9.47 -13.78 0.33
C LEU A 98 -10.78 -13.94 1.11
N ALA A 99 -11.91 -14.05 0.41
CA ALA A 99 -13.21 -14.24 1.03
C ALA A 99 -13.29 -15.60 1.74
N LEU A 100 -13.69 -15.59 3.00
CA LEU A 100 -13.93 -16.76 3.82
C LEU A 100 -15.42 -16.91 4.11
N PRO A 101 -15.87 -18.10 4.62
CA PRO A 101 -17.24 -18.29 5.10
C PRO A 101 -17.64 -17.28 6.18
N GLY A 102 -18.94 -17.03 6.31
CA GLY A 102 -19.49 -16.23 7.41
C GLY A 102 -19.19 -14.73 7.35
N GLY A 103 -18.96 -14.18 6.15
CA GLY A 103 -18.71 -12.74 5.98
C GLY A 103 -17.34 -12.31 6.47
N ARG A 104 -16.39 -13.24 6.55
CA ARG A 104 -15.00 -12.99 6.94
C ARG A 104 -14.09 -12.95 5.72
N ALA A 105 -12.92 -12.38 5.89
CA ALA A 105 -11.85 -12.42 4.89
C ALA A 105 -10.49 -12.62 5.56
N LEU A 106 -9.59 -13.31 4.87
CA LEU A 106 -8.18 -13.32 5.22
C LEU A 106 -7.48 -12.22 4.42
N ARG A 107 -6.94 -11.24 5.14
CA ARG A 107 -6.28 -10.07 4.56
C ARG A 107 -4.77 -10.24 4.60
N TYR A 108 -4.13 -9.97 3.48
CA TYR A 108 -2.67 -9.98 3.30
C TYR A 108 -2.19 -8.59 2.93
N GLY A 109 -1.04 -8.18 3.45
CA GLY A 109 -0.32 -7.00 2.97
C GLY A 109 0.37 -7.30 1.63
N VAL A 110 0.23 -6.41 0.67
CA VAL A 110 0.82 -6.57 -0.66
C VAL A 110 1.60 -5.32 -1.08
N GLY A 111 2.64 -5.52 -1.89
CA GLY A 111 3.22 -4.47 -2.71
C GLY A 111 2.56 -4.47 -4.07
N THR A 112 2.13 -3.32 -4.55
CA THR A 112 1.50 -3.18 -5.86
C THR A 112 2.42 -2.47 -6.84
N GLY A 113 2.28 -2.77 -8.13
CA GLY A 113 3.05 -2.12 -9.17
C GLY A 113 2.39 -0.87 -9.71
N ALA A 114 3.18 0.00 -10.36
CA ALA A 114 2.66 1.15 -11.08
C ALA A 114 1.61 0.74 -12.13
N ALA A 115 1.76 -0.42 -12.75
CA ALA A 115 0.80 -0.94 -13.72
C ALA A 115 -0.39 -1.69 -13.06
N ALA A 116 -0.40 -1.94 -11.74
CA ALA A 116 -1.63 -2.22 -11.01
C ALA A 116 -2.54 -0.97 -10.96
N TYR A 117 -1.98 0.19 -11.27
CA TYR A 117 -2.73 1.43 -11.54
C TYR A 117 -3.20 1.51 -12.99
N ASP A 118 -2.58 0.76 -13.91
CA ASP A 118 -2.92 0.76 -15.34
C ASP A 118 -3.96 -0.32 -15.69
N TRP A 119 -4.12 -1.35 -14.84
CA TRP A 119 -5.12 -2.39 -15.01
C TRP A 119 -5.95 -2.58 -13.76
N SER A 120 -7.24 -2.43 -13.90
CA SER A 120 -8.26 -2.76 -12.91
C SER A 120 -9.37 -3.55 -13.58
N GLY A 121 -10.09 -4.33 -12.80
CA GLY A 121 -11.19 -5.13 -13.31
C GLY A 121 -11.20 -6.54 -12.73
N THR A 122 -11.90 -7.43 -13.41
CA THR A 122 -12.11 -8.80 -12.98
C THR A 122 -11.41 -9.76 -13.92
N ALA A 123 -10.63 -10.66 -13.34
CA ALA A 123 -9.95 -11.75 -14.01
C ALA A 123 -10.28 -13.09 -13.36
N ARG A 124 -9.93 -14.17 -14.02
CA ARG A 124 -10.00 -15.52 -13.49
C ARG A 124 -8.60 -15.97 -13.09
N LEU A 125 -8.45 -16.55 -11.91
CA LEU A 125 -7.27 -17.32 -11.55
C LEU A 125 -7.24 -18.59 -12.40
N GLN A 126 -6.45 -18.59 -13.46
CA GLN A 126 -6.47 -19.68 -14.44
C GLN A 126 -5.70 -20.90 -13.94
N PHE A 127 -4.52 -20.67 -13.37
CA PHE A 127 -3.68 -21.71 -12.78
C PHE A 127 -2.64 -21.10 -11.84
N ARG A 128 -2.04 -21.96 -11.01
CA ARG A 128 -1.01 -21.61 -10.04
C ARG A 128 0.27 -22.41 -10.30
N ARG A 129 1.42 -21.84 -9.90
CA ARG A 129 2.71 -22.51 -10.00
C ARG A 129 3.48 -22.36 -8.69
N ARG A 130 4.13 -23.45 -8.29
CA ARG A 130 5.13 -23.47 -7.24
C ARG A 130 6.50 -23.25 -7.90
N TRP A 131 7.30 -22.35 -7.33
CA TRP A 131 8.63 -22.01 -7.82
C TRP A 131 8.68 -21.88 -9.35
N PRO A 132 7.96 -20.88 -9.90
CA PRO A 132 7.83 -20.75 -11.35
C PRO A 132 9.12 -20.26 -11.98
N ARG A 133 9.36 -20.68 -13.21
CA ARG A 133 10.34 -20.06 -14.10
C ARG A 133 9.82 -18.67 -14.51
N TRP A 134 10.63 -17.65 -14.34
CA TRP A 134 10.26 -16.31 -14.78
C TRP A 134 10.69 -16.09 -16.23
N LYS A 135 9.83 -15.49 -17.04
CA LYS A 135 10.10 -15.10 -18.42
C LYS A 135 9.85 -13.61 -18.55
N ALA A 136 10.90 -12.86 -18.95
CA ALA A 136 10.78 -11.44 -19.16
C ALA A 136 9.88 -11.15 -20.37
N PRO A 137 8.82 -10.32 -20.20
CA PRO A 137 8.02 -9.86 -21.34
C PRO A 137 8.85 -8.97 -22.28
N ASP A 138 8.54 -9.01 -23.58
CA ASP A 138 9.26 -8.21 -24.60
C ASP A 138 9.24 -6.71 -24.27
N SER A 139 8.11 -6.17 -23.82
CA SER A 139 7.98 -4.79 -23.40
C SER A 139 8.88 -4.43 -22.20
N MET A 140 9.25 -5.40 -21.37
CA MET A 140 10.21 -5.18 -20.30
C MET A 140 11.65 -5.21 -20.83
N ILE A 141 11.95 -6.10 -21.78
CA ILE A 141 13.27 -6.19 -22.42
C ILE A 141 13.56 -4.90 -23.21
N GLU A 142 12.56 -4.33 -23.90
CA GLU A 142 12.70 -3.04 -24.58
C GLU A 142 13.12 -1.90 -23.64
N ARG A 143 12.55 -1.86 -22.43
CA ARG A 143 12.90 -0.86 -21.43
C ARG A 143 14.17 -1.19 -20.65
N ARG A 144 14.51 -2.47 -20.52
CA ARG A 144 15.61 -3.00 -19.72
C ARG A 144 16.28 -4.16 -20.44
N PRO A 145 17.20 -3.86 -21.41
CA PRO A 145 17.83 -4.87 -22.24
C PRO A 145 18.63 -5.94 -21.48
N GLU A 146 19.03 -5.66 -20.25
CA GLU A 146 19.71 -6.61 -19.36
C GLU A 146 18.85 -7.87 -19.05
N PHE A 147 17.55 -7.81 -19.28
CA PHE A 147 16.66 -8.96 -19.13
C PHE A 147 16.53 -9.84 -20.41
N ALA A 148 17.16 -9.46 -21.51
CA ALA A 148 17.12 -10.25 -22.74
C ALA A 148 17.56 -11.74 -22.56
N PRO A 149 18.54 -12.08 -21.71
CA PRO A 149 18.89 -13.48 -21.43
C PRO A 149 17.71 -14.29 -20.84
N TYR A 150 16.73 -13.63 -20.22
CA TYR A 150 15.57 -14.26 -19.58
C TYR A 150 14.29 -14.16 -20.43
N SER A 151 14.41 -13.87 -21.71
CA SER A 151 13.28 -13.82 -22.64
C SER A 151 12.57 -15.18 -22.76
N VAL A 152 11.37 -15.14 -23.33
CA VAL A 152 10.62 -16.38 -23.66
C VAL A 152 11.44 -17.28 -24.57
N ALA A 153 12.12 -16.71 -25.58
CA ALA A 153 12.95 -17.42 -26.53
C ALA A 153 14.16 -18.12 -25.89
N ASN A 154 14.74 -17.49 -24.86
CA ASN A 154 15.89 -18.04 -24.13
C ASN A 154 15.48 -18.95 -22.95
N GLY A 155 14.18 -19.26 -22.79
CA GLY A 155 13.68 -20.17 -21.77
C GLY A 155 13.42 -19.55 -20.40
N GLY A 156 13.80 -18.29 -20.18
CA GLY A 156 13.56 -17.59 -18.92
C GLY A 156 14.58 -17.88 -17.82
N MET A 157 14.37 -17.28 -16.65
CA MET A 157 15.17 -17.48 -15.43
C MET A 157 14.67 -18.70 -14.67
N ASP A 158 15.60 -19.53 -14.21
CA ASP A 158 15.30 -20.71 -13.39
C ASP A 158 14.62 -20.31 -12.06
N PRO A 159 13.82 -21.23 -11.47
CA PRO A 159 13.30 -21.05 -10.13
C PRO A 159 14.41 -20.88 -9.09
N GLY A 160 14.10 -20.20 -8.01
CA GLY A 160 15.02 -20.11 -6.88
C GLY A 160 15.27 -18.68 -6.40
N PRO A 161 16.28 -18.50 -5.54
CA PRO A 161 16.68 -17.19 -5.04
C PRO A 161 17.00 -16.22 -6.18
N GLY A 162 16.48 -14.99 -6.09
CA GLY A 162 16.65 -13.98 -7.13
C GLY A 162 15.65 -14.05 -8.30
N ASN A 163 14.82 -15.10 -8.40
CA ASN A 163 13.74 -15.13 -9.36
C ASN A 163 12.64 -14.13 -8.96
N PRO A 164 12.24 -13.21 -9.85
CA PRO A 164 11.27 -12.16 -9.50
C PRO A 164 9.87 -12.65 -9.09
N LEU A 165 9.51 -13.91 -9.41
CA LEU A 165 8.21 -14.47 -9.05
C LEU A 165 8.19 -15.12 -7.67
N GLY A 166 9.35 -15.37 -7.07
CA GLY A 166 9.44 -15.98 -5.75
C GLY A 166 8.90 -17.41 -5.68
N ALA A 167 8.42 -17.77 -4.49
CA ALA A 167 8.01 -19.15 -4.19
C ALA A 167 6.75 -19.61 -4.93
N ARG A 168 5.85 -18.69 -5.27
CA ARG A 168 4.54 -18.99 -5.92
C ARG A 168 4.16 -17.90 -6.89
N ALA A 169 3.39 -18.26 -7.93
CA ALA A 169 2.70 -17.33 -8.80
C ALA A 169 1.31 -17.82 -9.16
N LEU A 170 0.35 -16.92 -9.15
CA LEU A 170 -1.04 -17.07 -9.54
C LEU A 170 -1.24 -16.30 -10.84
N TYR A 171 -1.70 -16.97 -11.89
CA TYR A 171 -1.79 -16.45 -13.26
C TYR A 171 -3.22 -16.02 -13.56
N LEU A 172 -3.39 -14.75 -13.92
CA LEU A 172 -4.69 -14.13 -14.12
C LEU A 172 -5.03 -14.03 -15.62
N PHE A 173 -6.20 -14.51 -15.96
CA PHE A 173 -6.70 -14.51 -17.34
C PHE A 173 -8.02 -13.74 -17.41
N GLN A 174 -8.22 -13.01 -18.50
CA GLN A 174 -9.46 -12.31 -18.79
C GLN A 174 -9.92 -12.68 -20.20
N ASN A 175 -11.18 -13.08 -20.34
CA ASN A 175 -11.74 -13.52 -21.63
C ASN A 175 -10.94 -14.65 -22.32
N GLY A 176 -10.28 -15.50 -21.54
CA GLY A 176 -9.45 -16.59 -22.05
C GLY A 176 -8.03 -16.21 -22.43
N GLU A 177 -7.66 -14.94 -22.32
CA GLU A 177 -6.33 -14.41 -22.61
C GLU A 177 -5.52 -14.14 -21.35
N ASP A 178 -4.21 -14.35 -21.44
CA ASP A 178 -3.28 -14.06 -20.36
C ASP A 178 -3.14 -12.52 -20.19
N THR A 179 -3.55 -12.01 -19.05
CA THR A 179 -3.44 -10.59 -18.74
C THR A 179 -2.02 -10.10 -18.53
N LEU A 180 -1.06 -11.01 -18.43
CA LEU A 180 0.31 -10.77 -17.95
C LEU A 180 0.38 -10.28 -16.50
N TYR A 181 -0.74 -10.11 -15.81
CA TYR A 181 -0.80 -9.83 -14.38
C TYR A 181 -0.68 -11.10 -13.57
N ARG A 182 0.02 -10.98 -12.47
CA ARG A 182 0.27 -12.09 -11.54
C ARG A 182 0.10 -11.60 -10.10
N ILE A 183 -0.33 -12.51 -9.24
CA ILE A 183 -0.11 -12.41 -7.80
C ILE A 183 1.05 -13.35 -7.51
N HIS A 184 2.16 -12.85 -6.93
CA HIS A 184 3.37 -13.67 -6.78
C HIS A 184 4.21 -13.27 -5.56
N GLY A 185 5.18 -14.09 -5.22
CA GLY A 185 6.13 -13.87 -4.14
C GLY A 185 7.21 -12.81 -4.43
N ALA A 186 8.33 -12.96 -3.75
CA ALA A 186 9.50 -12.09 -3.86
C ALA A 186 9.24 -10.60 -3.59
N CYS A 187 8.21 -10.27 -2.79
CA CYS A 187 8.08 -8.92 -2.25
C CYS A 187 9.14 -8.69 -1.18
N GLU A 188 10.03 -7.74 -1.41
CA GLU A 188 10.92 -7.33 -0.34
C GLU A 188 10.11 -6.68 0.80
N PRO A 189 10.39 -7.05 2.07
CA PRO A 189 9.53 -6.67 3.21
C PRO A 189 9.26 -5.17 3.34
N GLN A 190 10.22 -4.31 2.99
CA GLN A 190 10.07 -2.84 3.04
C GLN A 190 9.09 -2.29 2.01
N TYR A 191 8.67 -3.08 1.02
CA TYR A 191 7.75 -2.66 -0.04
C TYR A 191 6.30 -3.11 0.16
N VAL A 192 6.04 -3.88 1.21
CA VAL A 192 4.66 -4.23 1.57
C VAL A 192 3.88 -2.96 1.93
N GLY A 193 2.72 -2.79 1.34
CA GLY A 193 1.88 -1.59 1.47
C GLY A 193 2.32 -0.42 0.60
N LYS A 194 3.25 -0.63 -0.35
CA LYS A 194 3.77 0.42 -1.24
C LYS A 194 3.53 0.10 -2.71
N ALA A 195 3.48 1.15 -3.52
CA ALA A 195 3.41 1.08 -4.98
C ALA A 195 4.83 1.10 -5.57
N VAL A 196 5.40 -0.08 -5.85
CA VAL A 196 6.84 -0.19 -6.16
C VAL A 196 7.19 -1.09 -7.36
N SER A 197 6.21 -1.58 -8.11
CA SER A 197 6.50 -2.49 -9.22
C SER A 197 5.85 -2.08 -10.53
N SER A 198 6.24 -2.78 -11.61
CA SER A 198 5.75 -2.51 -12.96
C SER A 198 4.42 -3.20 -13.31
N GLY A 199 3.63 -3.66 -12.33
CA GLY A 199 2.30 -4.17 -12.66
C GLY A 199 1.74 -5.30 -11.82
N CYS A 200 2.56 -6.18 -11.29
CA CYS A 200 2.08 -7.34 -10.56
C CYS A 200 1.80 -7.04 -9.09
N VAL A 201 0.97 -7.86 -8.46
CA VAL A 201 0.74 -7.86 -7.02
C VAL A 201 1.80 -8.73 -6.37
N ARG A 202 2.66 -8.12 -5.55
CA ARG A 202 3.76 -8.81 -4.86
C ARG A 202 3.40 -9.10 -3.42
N MET A 203 3.70 -10.29 -2.98
CA MET A 203 3.49 -10.75 -1.61
C MET A 203 4.81 -11.20 -0.98
N LEU A 204 4.90 -11.17 0.34
CA LEU A 204 5.94 -11.94 1.04
C LEU A 204 5.82 -13.41 0.63
N ASP A 205 6.96 -14.11 0.54
CA ASP A 205 6.92 -15.53 0.14
C ASP A 205 6.12 -16.38 1.14
N GLN A 206 6.17 -16.07 2.44
CA GLN A 206 5.35 -16.72 3.46
C GLN A 206 3.84 -16.55 3.21
N ASP A 207 3.44 -15.39 2.74
CA ASP A 207 2.03 -15.07 2.51
C ASP A 207 1.51 -15.65 1.19
N VAL A 208 2.32 -15.62 0.13
CA VAL A 208 1.90 -16.20 -1.15
C VAL A 208 1.88 -17.72 -1.10
N ILE A 209 2.71 -18.36 -0.29
CA ILE A 209 2.65 -19.81 -0.03
C ILE A 209 1.31 -20.15 0.62
N ASP A 210 0.95 -19.44 1.69
CA ASP A 210 -0.33 -19.65 2.38
C ASP A 210 -1.54 -19.37 1.46
N LEU A 211 -1.51 -18.28 0.70
CA LEU A 211 -2.58 -17.96 -0.26
C LEU A 211 -2.73 -19.04 -1.33
N HIS A 212 -1.61 -19.48 -1.92
CA HIS A 212 -1.58 -20.51 -2.95
C HIS A 212 -2.22 -21.82 -2.47
N ASP A 213 -2.01 -22.20 -1.22
CA ASP A 213 -2.54 -23.46 -0.67
C ASP A 213 -4.03 -23.38 -0.32
N ARG A 214 -4.57 -22.17 -0.12
CA ARG A 214 -5.99 -21.93 0.21
C ARG A 214 -6.86 -21.76 -1.02
N VAL A 215 -6.38 -21.06 -2.05
CA VAL A 215 -7.19 -20.75 -3.22
C VAL A 215 -7.26 -21.93 -4.18
N ARG A 216 -8.29 -21.91 -5.05
CA ARG A 216 -8.47 -22.90 -6.12
C ARG A 216 -8.33 -22.22 -7.47
N ASP A 217 -7.94 -22.97 -8.48
CA ASP A 217 -8.01 -22.50 -9.86
C ASP A 217 -9.47 -22.23 -10.22
N GLY A 218 -9.70 -21.19 -10.98
CA GLY A 218 -11.03 -20.81 -11.43
C GLY A 218 -11.77 -19.78 -10.56
N VAL A 219 -11.23 -19.37 -9.41
CA VAL A 219 -11.83 -18.30 -8.61
C VAL A 219 -11.70 -16.95 -9.30
N THR A 220 -12.60 -16.04 -8.94
CA THR A 220 -12.58 -14.66 -9.42
C THR A 220 -11.55 -13.84 -8.67
N VAL A 221 -10.82 -13.02 -9.40
CA VAL A 221 -9.89 -12.04 -8.85
C VAL A 221 -10.30 -10.66 -9.34
N THR A 222 -10.69 -9.80 -8.41
CA THR A 222 -11.03 -8.40 -8.69
C THR A 222 -9.87 -7.51 -8.24
N VAL A 223 -9.36 -6.68 -9.15
CA VAL A 223 -8.42 -5.61 -8.82
C VAL A 223 -9.16 -4.29 -8.89
N LEU A 224 -9.24 -3.60 -7.77
CA LEU A 224 -9.93 -2.32 -7.68
C LEU A 224 -9.18 -1.24 -8.44
N PRO A 225 -9.89 -0.26 -9.04
CA PRO A 225 -9.24 0.89 -9.65
C PRO A 225 -8.57 1.74 -8.56
N SER A 226 -7.32 2.15 -8.81
CA SER A 226 -6.67 3.11 -7.93
C SER A 226 -7.20 4.52 -8.19
N VAL A 227 -7.45 5.26 -7.12
CA VAL A 227 -7.79 6.69 -7.13
C VAL A 227 -6.59 7.57 -6.77
N ARG A 228 -5.47 6.96 -6.36
CA ARG A 228 -4.23 7.67 -6.03
C ARG A 228 -3.37 7.80 -7.30
N PRO A 229 -2.80 8.98 -7.58
CA PRO A 229 -1.82 9.09 -8.64
C PRO A 229 -0.64 8.16 -8.32
N ALA A 230 -0.17 7.39 -9.31
CA ALA A 230 0.99 6.54 -9.18
C ALA A 230 2.19 7.38 -8.68
N ARG A 231 2.46 7.35 -7.39
CA ARG A 231 3.73 7.81 -6.85
C ARG A 231 4.71 6.68 -7.10
N LEU A 232 5.37 6.77 -8.25
CA LEU A 232 6.52 5.95 -8.56
C LEU A 232 7.63 6.32 -7.55
N GLU A 233 7.68 5.64 -6.41
CA GLU A 233 8.96 5.50 -5.74
C GLU A 233 9.78 4.61 -6.68
N THR A 234 10.66 5.23 -7.44
CA THR A 234 11.62 4.56 -8.30
C THR A 234 12.53 3.74 -7.41
N VAL A 235 12.18 2.49 -7.24
CA VAL A 235 13.04 1.50 -6.59
C VAL A 235 13.78 0.78 -7.71
N TRP A 236 15.03 1.19 -7.87
CA TRP A 236 16.02 0.61 -8.78
C TRP A 236 16.95 -0.32 -8.02
#